data_dba204b740cafc6e8a52d0ed328c91d2
#
_entry.id   dba204b740cafc6e8a52d0ed328c91d2
#
_cell.length_a   1.000
_cell.length_b   1.000
_cell.length_c   1.000
_cell.angle_alpha   90.00
_cell.angle_beta   90.00
_cell.angle_gamma   90.00
#
_symmetry.space_group_name_H-M   'P 1'
#
loop_
_entity.id
_entity.type
_entity.pdbx_description
1 polymer ?
#
loop_
_entity_poly.entity_id
_entity_poly.type
_entity_poly.pdbx_seq_one_letter_code
_entity_poly.pdbx_strand_id
1 'polypeptide(L)'
;GSGEQWRTRDAFSFLPTISDNDLYLFNRGDERRIYEKLGAHPRCIDGVHGTSFAVWAPNAQRISVVGDFNGWDGRHHPMRMLGQSGVWELFAPGCGVGSHYKFQILTTEGELQEKTDPFGLFFEIAPKTASIVWDNSRFAWNDADWIRQREEAEPRSQPMSIYEMHLGSWRKKA
;
A
#
# COMPACT_ATOMS: atom_id res chain seq x y z
N GLY A 1 22.19 16.48 -31.29
CA GLY A 1 21.55 16.04 -30.11
C GLY A 1 20.24 15.36 -30.50
N SER A 2 20.12 14.05 -30.33
CA SER A 2 18.89 13.30 -30.48
C SER A 2 17.94 13.72 -29.37
N GLY A 3 16.93 14.54 -29.69
CA GLY A 3 15.88 14.89 -28.76
C GLY A 3 14.98 13.69 -28.52
N GLU A 4 15.28 12.85 -27.54
CA GLU A 4 14.34 11.86 -27.04
C GLU A 4 13.18 12.60 -26.39
N GLN A 5 12.02 12.52 -27.00
CA GLN A 5 10.78 13.03 -26.40
C GLN A 5 10.24 11.95 -25.47
N TRP A 6 10.35 12.20 -24.16
CA TRP A 6 9.69 11.39 -23.13
C TRP A 6 8.22 11.84 -23.03
N ARG A 7 7.30 10.96 -23.36
CA ARG A 7 5.87 11.16 -23.08
C ARG A 7 5.58 10.54 -21.71
N THR A 8 5.48 11.38 -20.69
CA THR A 8 4.91 10.97 -19.39
C THR A 8 3.42 11.30 -19.39
N ARG A 9 2.60 10.38 -18.94
CA ARG A 9 1.19 10.67 -18.63
C ARG A 9 1.12 11.24 -17.23
N ASP A 10 0.38 12.32 -17.07
CA ASP A 10 0.10 12.93 -15.78
C ASP A 10 -0.65 11.92 -14.89
N ALA A 11 -0.28 11.85 -13.59
CA ALA A 11 -0.94 11.01 -12.60
C ALA A 11 -2.46 11.27 -12.51
N PHE A 12 -2.90 12.52 -12.72
CA PHE A 12 -4.32 12.89 -12.71
C PHE A 12 -5.10 12.50 -13.98
N SER A 13 -4.43 12.04 -15.04
CA SER A 13 -5.10 11.53 -16.24
C SER A 13 -5.72 10.15 -16.05
N PHE A 14 -5.42 9.48 -14.91
CA PHE A 14 -5.98 8.17 -14.58
C PHE A 14 -7.18 8.30 -13.66
N LEU A 15 -8.22 7.48 -13.93
CA LEU A 15 -9.38 7.39 -13.06
C LEU A 15 -9.01 6.71 -11.72
N PRO A 16 -9.80 6.96 -10.66
CA PRO A 16 -9.64 6.23 -9.40
C PRO A 16 -9.71 4.71 -9.60
N THR A 17 -8.88 3.97 -8.86
CA THR A 17 -8.88 2.51 -8.86
C THR A 17 -9.82 1.92 -7.82
N ILE A 18 -10.27 2.75 -6.87
CA ILE A 18 -11.24 2.41 -5.82
C ILE A 18 -12.60 2.91 -6.28
N SER A 19 -13.59 2.01 -6.37
CA SER A 19 -14.94 2.33 -6.83
C SER A 19 -15.80 2.93 -5.71
N ASP A 20 -16.91 3.58 -6.08
CA ASP A 20 -17.89 4.10 -5.11
C ASP A 20 -18.48 2.98 -4.25
N ASN A 21 -18.63 1.77 -4.80
CA ASN A 21 -19.09 0.61 -4.03
C ASN A 21 -18.06 0.16 -2.99
N ASP A 22 -16.75 0.17 -3.34
CA ASP A 22 -15.67 -0.12 -2.38
C ASP A 22 -15.71 0.89 -1.22
N LEU A 23 -15.85 2.18 -1.53
CA LEU A 23 -15.95 3.24 -0.52
C LEU A 23 -17.20 3.11 0.35
N TYR A 24 -18.32 2.75 -0.24
CA TYR A 24 -19.56 2.49 0.49
C TYR A 24 -19.39 1.35 1.49
N LEU A 25 -18.85 0.20 1.06
CA LEU A 25 -18.59 -0.95 1.92
C LEU A 25 -17.56 -0.63 3.01
N PHE A 26 -16.51 0.12 2.66
CA PHE A 26 -15.49 0.57 3.61
C PHE A 26 -16.09 1.43 4.72
N ASN A 27 -16.89 2.44 4.36
CA ASN A 27 -17.50 3.35 5.34
C ASN A 27 -18.52 2.66 6.25
N ARG A 28 -19.11 1.54 5.80
CA ARG A 28 -19.98 0.69 6.61
C ARG A 28 -19.23 -0.30 7.50
N GLY A 29 -17.92 -0.49 7.28
CA GLY A 29 -17.13 -1.54 7.93
C GLY A 29 -17.38 -2.95 7.39
N ASP A 30 -18.00 -3.06 6.22
CA ASP A 30 -18.31 -4.33 5.56
C ASP A 30 -17.19 -4.81 4.60
N GLU A 31 -16.23 -3.91 4.25
CA GLU A 31 -15.10 -4.24 3.38
C GLU A 31 -14.02 -5.01 4.16
N ARG A 32 -14.02 -6.34 4.03
CA ARG A 32 -13.09 -7.23 4.73
C ARG A 32 -11.72 -7.35 4.07
N ARG A 33 -11.59 -6.92 2.81
CA ARG A 33 -10.37 -7.01 2.00
C ARG A 33 -9.80 -5.64 1.67
N ILE A 34 -9.97 -4.69 2.60
CA ILE A 34 -9.51 -3.30 2.41
C ILE A 34 -8.00 -3.21 2.14
N TYR A 35 -7.21 -4.18 2.59
CA TYR A 35 -5.78 -4.28 2.31
C TYR A 35 -5.44 -4.50 0.82
N GLU A 36 -6.42 -4.85 -0.03
CA GLU A 36 -6.26 -4.93 -1.48
C GLU A 36 -6.52 -3.57 -2.17
N LYS A 37 -7.02 -2.61 -1.42
CA LYS A 37 -7.37 -1.27 -1.88
C LYS A 37 -6.44 -0.21 -1.31
N LEU A 38 -6.28 -0.19 0.03
CA LEU A 38 -5.34 0.71 0.72
C LEU A 38 -3.92 0.16 0.65
N GLY A 39 -2.94 1.08 0.70
CA GLY A 39 -1.54 0.76 0.54
C GLY A 39 -0.99 1.12 -0.83
N ALA A 40 0.07 0.44 -1.24
CA ALA A 40 0.75 0.62 -2.52
C ALA A 40 0.64 -0.65 -3.35
N HIS A 41 -0.06 -0.57 -4.49
CA HIS A 41 -0.33 -1.71 -5.36
C HIS A 41 0.24 -1.47 -6.77
N PRO A 42 1.29 -2.21 -7.17
CA PRO A 42 1.77 -2.19 -8.56
C PRO A 42 0.64 -2.59 -9.52
N ARG A 43 0.44 -1.80 -10.56
CA ARG A 43 -0.63 -2.00 -11.55
C ARG A 43 -0.19 -1.60 -12.95
N CYS A 44 -0.92 -2.10 -13.94
CA CYS A 44 -0.87 -1.60 -15.31
C CYS A 44 -2.24 -1.04 -15.67
N ILE A 45 -2.35 0.27 -15.89
CA ILE A 45 -3.59 0.95 -16.24
C ILE A 45 -3.41 1.56 -17.63
N ASP A 46 -4.30 1.22 -18.57
CA ASP A 46 -4.24 1.67 -19.98
C ASP A 46 -2.86 1.46 -20.63
N GLY A 47 -2.21 0.34 -20.33
CA GLY A 47 -0.88 0.01 -20.84
C GLY A 47 0.28 0.76 -20.15
N VAL A 48 0.01 1.54 -19.11
CA VAL A 48 1.01 2.27 -18.33
C VAL A 48 1.27 1.55 -17.01
N HIS A 49 2.52 1.12 -16.79
CA HIS A 49 2.94 0.54 -15.52
C HIS A 49 3.17 1.62 -14.48
N GLY A 50 2.76 1.36 -13.26
CA GLY A 50 2.91 2.27 -12.13
C GLY A 50 2.41 1.64 -10.84
N THR A 51 2.21 2.47 -9.83
CA THR A 51 1.69 2.05 -8.51
C THR A 51 0.49 2.90 -8.14
N SER A 52 -0.62 2.24 -7.75
CA SER A 52 -1.74 2.90 -7.08
C SER A 52 -1.44 3.01 -5.60
N PHE A 53 -1.51 4.23 -5.07
CA PHE A 53 -1.36 4.53 -3.65
C PHE A 53 -2.71 4.95 -3.10
N ALA A 54 -3.10 4.36 -1.97
CA ALA A 54 -4.30 4.78 -1.27
C ALA A 54 -4.11 4.74 0.24
N VAL A 55 -4.65 5.74 0.94
CA VAL A 55 -4.57 5.85 2.40
C VAL A 55 -5.85 6.48 2.95
N TRP A 56 -6.30 6.00 4.10
CA TRP A 56 -7.39 6.61 4.84
C TRP A 56 -6.86 7.63 5.83
N ALA A 57 -7.21 8.89 5.63
CA ALA A 57 -6.82 10.00 6.50
C ALA A 57 -7.90 11.09 6.46
N PRO A 58 -9.02 10.89 7.17
CA PRO A 58 -10.22 11.75 7.07
C PRO A 58 -9.98 13.17 7.58
N ASN A 59 -8.98 13.37 8.44
CA ASN A 59 -8.66 14.66 9.03
C ASN A 59 -7.53 15.41 8.32
N ALA A 60 -7.04 14.89 7.18
CA ALA A 60 -6.01 15.56 6.43
C ALA A 60 -6.59 16.69 5.56
N GLN A 61 -5.90 17.84 5.47
CA GLN A 61 -6.21 18.88 4.49
C GLN A 61 -5.70 18.53 3.10
N ARG A 62 -4.52 17.89 3.02
CA ARG A 62 -3.87 17.44 1.79
C ARG A 62 -2.97 16.27 2.10
N ILE A 63 -2.89 15.34 1.16
CA ILE A 63 -1.92 14.27 1.17
C ILE A 63 -1.17 14.25 -0.15
N SER A 64 0.12 13.97 -0.08
CA SER A 64 0.96 13.66 -1.23
C SER A 64 1.72 12.37 -0.97
N VAL A 65 1.96 11.59 -2.00
CA VAL A 65 2.93 10.51 -1.92
C VAL A 65 4.30 11.05 -2.29
N VAL A 66 5.30 10.80 -1.43
CA VAL A 66 6.70 11.22 -1.62
C VAL A 66 7.59 9.99 -1.63
N GLY A 67 8.64 10.00 -2.43
CA GLY A 67 9.54 8.87 -2.54
C GLY A 67 10.67 9.09 -3.53
N ASP A 68 11.45 8.03 -3.79
CA ASP A 68 12.59 8.07 -4.70
C ASP A 68 12.20 8.52 -6.12
N PHE A 69 10.98 8.14 -6.55
CA PHE A 69 10.45 8.43 -7.89
C PHE A 69 10.11 9.92 -8.13
N ASN A 70 10.07 10.74 -7.10
CA ASN A 70 9.78 12.18 -7.22
C ASN A 70 10.71 13.07 -6.38
N GLY A 71 11.86 12.52 -5.96
CA GLY A 71 12.84 13.26 -5.17
C GLY A 71 12.33 13.68 -3.80
N TRP A 72 11.34 12.96 -3.26
CA TRP A 72 10.72 13.26 -1.96
C TRP A 72 10.00 14.61 -1.92
N ASP A 73 9.56 15.10 -3.08
CA ASP A 73 8.86 16.38 -3.21
C ASP A 73 7.35 16.17 -3.38
N GLY A 74 6.58 16.50 -2.33
CA GLY A 74 5.13 16.34 -2.29
C GLY A 74 4.34 17.21 -3.27
N ARG A 75 4.98 18.15 -3.97
CA ARG A 75 4.35 18.97 -5.02
C ARG A 75 4.07 18.18 -6.29
N HIS A 76 4.80 17.07 -6.53
CA HIS A 76 4.72 16.30 -7.76
C HIS A 76 3.56 15.28 -7.78
N HIS A 77 3.21 14.72 -6.63
CA HIS A 77 2.22 13.65 -6.53
C HIS A 77 1.20 13.90 -5.42
N PRO A 78 0.44 15.03 -5.48
CA PRO A 78 -0.67 15.25 -4.57
C PRO A 78 -1.77 14.23 -4.86
N MET A 79 -2.37 13.69 -3.80
CA MET A 79 -3.44 12.70 -3.90
C MET A 79 -4.80 13.40 -3.93
N ARG A 80 -5.79 12.75 -4.56
CA ARG A 80 -7.19 13.20 -4.54
C ARG A 80 -7.95 12.49 -3.43
N MET A 81 -8.81 13.20 -2.74
CA MET A 81 -9.77 12.62 -1.82
C MET A 81 -10.95 12.06 -2.61
N LEU A 82 -11.35 10.83 -2.32
CA LEU A 82 -12.47 10.16 -2.97
C LEU A 82 -13.79 10.49 -2.25
N GLY A 83 -14.48 11.49 -2.76
CA GLY A 83 -15.73 12.00 -2.18
C GLY A 83 -15.50 12.50 -0.74
N GLN A 84 -16.33 12.00 0.19
CA GLN A 84 -16.25 12.31 1.63
C GLN A 84 -15.81 11.10 2.47
N SER A 85 -15.22 10.08 1.82
CA SER A 85 -14.84 8.82 2.48
C SER A 85 -13.66 8.95 3.45
N GLY A 86 -12.87 10.03 3.32
CA GLY A 86 -11.58 10.18 3.98
C GLY A 86 -10.47 9.34 3.35
N VAL A 87 -10.74 8.62 2.25
CA VAL A 87 -9.75 7.88 1.48
C VAL A 87 -9.14 8.80 0.43
N TRP A 88 -7.83 8.82 0.39
CA TRP A 88 -7.02 9.53 -0.59
C TRP A 88 -6.35 8.54 -1.52
N GLU A 89 -6.28 8.87 -2.80
CA GLU A 89 -5.78 7.95 -3.82
C GLU A 89 -5.02 8.69 -4.93
N LEU A 90 -4.02 8.03 -5.49
CA LEU A 90 -3.29 8.45 -6.69
C LEU A 90 -2.69 7.22 -7.38
N PHE A 91 -2.74 7.20 -8.72
CA PHE A 91 -1.87 6.32 -9.51
C PHE A 91 -0.63 7.09 -9.93
N ALA A 92 0.56 6.59 -9.59
CA ALA A 92 1.85 7.17 -9.96
C ALA A 92 2.48 6.37 -11.11
N PRO A 93 2.43 6.89 -12.37
CA PRO A 93 3.05 6.25 -13.52
C PRO A 93 4.58 6.11 -13.31
N GLY A 94 5.14 4.98 -13.73
CA GLY A 94 6.57 4.73 -13.65
C GLY A 94 7.10 4.39 -12.25
N CYS A 95 6.29 4.52 -11.19
CA CYS A 95 6.65 4.05 -9.86
C CYS A 95 6.50 2.53 -9.78
N GLY A 96 7.60 1.82 -9.58
CA GLY A 96 7.65 0.37 -9.60
C GLY A 96 7.99 -0.28 -8.26
N VAL A 97 8.01 -1.62 -8.26
CA VAL A 97 8.46 -2.44 -7.13
C VAL A 97 9.88 -2.05 -6.72
N GLY A 98 10.11 -1.91 -5.42
CA GLY A 98 11.39 -1.48 -4.83
C GLY A 98 11.47 0.02 -4.56
N SER A 99 10.55 0.85 -5.06
CA SER A 99 10.52 2.29 -4.77
C SER A 99 10.19 2.54 -3.30
N HIS A 100 10.98 3.39 -2.65
CA HIS A 100 10.71 3.85 -1.29
C HIS A 100 9.71 4.99 -1.31
N TYR A 101 8.80 4.99 -0.34
CA TYR A 101 7.78 6.04 -0.26
C TYR A 101 7.28 6.28 1.17
N LYS A 102 6.67 7.44 1.36
CA LYS A 102 5.85 7.83 2.52
C LYS A 102 4.65 8.62 2.08
N PHE A 103 3.68 8.78 2.97
CA PHE A 103 2.62 9.78 2.83
C PHE A 103 3.03 11.06 3.55
N GLN A 104 3.05 12.16 2.80
CA GLN A 104 3.23 13.50 3.35
C GLN A 104 1.85 14.11 3.56
N ILE A 105 1.51 14.37 4.81
CA ILE A 105 0.18 14.78 5.25
C ILE A 105 0.24 16.21 5.76
N LEU A 106 -0.58 17.10 5.20
CA LEU A 106 -0.85 18.41 5.77
C LEU A 106 -2.04 18.27 6.70
N THR A 107 -1.85 18.53 7.99
CA THR A 107 -2.89 18.46 9.00
C THR A 107 -3.81 19.69 8.95
N THR A 108 -4.96 19.63 9.62
CA THR A 108 -5.86 20.77 9.80
C THR A 108 -5.24 21.94 10.56
N GLU A 109 -4.19 21.68 11.33
CA GLU A 109 -3.44 22.70 12.09
C GLU A 109 -2.33 23.34 11.26
N GLY A 110 -2.15 22.91 10.00
CA GLY A 110 -1.15 23.43 9.08
C GLY A 110 0.23 22.78 9.22
N GLU A 111 0.36 21.71 9.99
CA GLU A 111 1.60 20.96 10.14
C GLU A 111 1.79 19.98 8.98
N LEU A 112 3.03 19.89 8.49
CA LEU A 112 3.42 18.91 7.48
C LEU A 112 4.10 17.73 8.15
N GLN A 113 3.53 16.54 8.01
CA GLN A 113 4.03 15.31 8.63
C GLN A 113 4.26 14.23 7.59
N GLU A 114 5.34 13.47 7.73
CA GLU A 114 5.59 12.28 6.91
C GLU A 114 5.27 11.03 7.71
N LYS A 115 4.44 10.16 7.13
CA LYS A 115 4.01 8.91 7.76
C LYS A 115 4.32 7.71 6.88
N THR A 116 4.74 6.64 7.53
CA THR A 116 4.83 5.30 6.93
C THR A 116 3.43 4.81 6.57
N ASP A 117 3.33 4.03 5.51
CA ASP A 117 2.05 3.44 5.09
C ASP A 117 1.58 2.39 6.10
N PRO A 118 0.39 2.54 6.70
CA PRO A 118 -0.15 1.54 7.61
C PRO A 118 -0.52 0.21 6.93
N PHE A 119 -0.70 0.21 5.61
CA PHE A 119 -0.94 -0.98 4.79
C PHE A 119 0.27 -1.40 3.96
N GLY A 120 1.45 -0.84 4.26
CA GLY A 120 2.69 -1.21 3.57
C GLY A 120 3.02 -2.70 3.73
N LEU A 121 3.45 -3.34 2.64
CA LEU A 121 3.80 -4.76 2.62
C LEU A 121 5.28 -4.99 2.94
N PHE A 122 6.12 -4.00 2.70
CA PHE A 122 7.55 -4.07 2.95
C PHE A 122 8.08 -2.71 3.43
N PHE A 123 9.14 -2.74 4.26
CA PHE A 123 9.64 -1.54 4.93
C PHE A 123 11.16 -1.53 4.96
N GLU A 124 11.75 -0.35 5.10
CA GLU A 124 13.16 -0.21 5.40
C GLU A 124 13.50 -0.78 6.79
N ILE A 125 14.76 -1.15 6.94
CA ILE A 125 15.30 -1.59 8.25
C ILE A 125 15.54 -0.37 9.13
N ALA A 126 15.10 -0.45 10.39
CA ALA A 126 15.32 0.61 11.37
C ALA A 126 16.81 1.05 11.44
N PRO A 127 17.11 2.35 11.61
CA PRO A 127 16.22 3.44 12.03
C PRO A 127 15.43 4.12 10.90
N LYS A 128 15.58 3.70 9.67
CA LYS A 128 14.80 4.21 8.55
C LYS A 128 13.33 3.80 8.66
N THR A 129 12.43 4.55 8.03
CA THR A 129 10.99 4.38 8.24
C THR A 129 10.16 4.49 6.95
N ALA A 130 10.76 4.41 5.77
CA ALA A 130 10.00 4.41 4.55
C ALA A 130 9.34 3.04 4.30
N SER A 131 8.17 3.07 3.69
CA SER A 131 7.55 1.90 3.08
C SER A 131 8.19 1.65 1.73
N ILE A 132 8.16 0.40 1.26
CA ILE A 132 8.71 0.00 -0.03
C ILE A 132 7.59 -0.63 -0.84
N VAL A 133 7.41 -0.19 -2.08
CA VAL A 133 6.47 -0.80 -3.01
C VAL A 133 6.84 -2.26 -3.23
N TRP A 134 5.93 -3.18 -2.95
CA TRP A 134 6.20 -4.60 -3.00
C TRP A 134 5.09 -5.36 -3.72
N ASP A 135 5.46 -6.48 -4.35
CA ASP A 135 4.53 -7.38 -5.04
C ASP A 135 4.62 -8.78 -4.43
N ASN A 136 3.59 -9.13 -3.66
CA ASN A 136 3.46 -10.45 -3.04
C ASN A 136 3.05 -11.56 -4.03
N SER A 137 2.57 -11.21 -5.23
CA SER A 137 2.14 -12.20 -6.23
C SER A 137 3.28 -13.05 -6.77
N ARG A 138 4.52 -12.60 -6.59
CA ARG A 138 5.74 -13.29 -7.00
C ARG A 138 6.08 -14.52 -6.14
N PHE A 139 5.45 -14.63 -4.96
CA PHE A 139 5.66 -15.78 -4.07
C PHE A 139 4.68 -16.90 -4.42
N ALA A 140 5.21 -18.06 -4.75
CA ALA A 140 4.42 -19.27 -4.98
C ALA A 140 4.23 -20.02 -3.66
N TRP A 141 3.01 -20.03 -3.17
CA TRP A 141 2.63 -20.81 -1.99
C TRP A 141 2.60 -22.30 -2.33
N ASN A 142 3.12 -23.13 -1.44
CA ASN A 142 3.11 -24.59 -1.58
C ASN A 142 2.35 -25.28 -0.43
N ASP A 143 1.40 -24.60 0.14
CA ASP A 143 0.64 -24.98 1.33
C ASP A 143 -0.79 -25.49 1.04
N ALA A 144 -1.11 -25.75 -0.23
CA ALA A 144 -2.47 -26.18 -0.64
C ALA A 144 -2.94 -27.45 0.11
N ASP A 145 -2.05 -28.40 0.36
CA ASP A 145 -2.39 -29.65 1.07
C ASP A 145 -2.67 -29.35 2.55
N TRP A 146 -1.89 -28.46 3.16
CA TRP A 146 -2.13 -28.04 4.54
C TRP A 146 -3.46 -27.29 4.68
N ILE A 147 -3.76 -26.36 3.75
CA ILE A 147 -5.03 -25.62 3.72
C ILE A 147 -6.20 -26.58 3.66
N ARG A 148 -6.16 -27.57 2.74
CA ARG A 148 -7.22 -28.59 2.61
C ARG A 148 -7.38 -29.41 3.90
N GLN A 149 -6.28 -29.91 4.47
CA GLN A 149 -6.32 -30.66 5.73
C GLN A 149 -6.89 -29.83 6.88
N ARG A 150 -6.57 -28.54 6.93
CA ARG A 150 -7.11 -27.60 7.94
C ARG A 150 -8.62 -27.39 7.77
N GLU A 151 -9.11 -27.31 6.53
CA GLU A 151 -10.55 -27.14 6.23
C GLU A 151 -11.36 -28.39 6.61
N GLU A 152 -10.79 -29.58 6.42
CA GLU A 152 -11.39 -30.86 6.75
C GLU A 152 -11.27 -31.21 8.24
N ALA A 153 -10.36 -30.59 8.97
CA ALA A 153 -10.11 -30.88 10.37
C ALA A 153 -11.18 -30.24 11.28
N GLU A 154 -11.55 -30.97 12.35
CA GLU A 154 -12.32 -30.43 13.47
C GLU A 154 -11.36 -30.06 14.63
N PRO A 155 -10.87 -28.80 14.68
CA PRO A 155 -9.80 -28.42 15.60
C PRO A 155 -10.17 -28.61 17.09
N ARG A 156 -11.47 -28.54 17.42
CA ARG A 156 -11.96 -28.66 18.79
C ARG A 156 -11.96 -30.10 19.31
N SER A 157 -11.90 -31.07 18.39
CA SER A 157 -11.88 -32.52 18.74
C SER A 157 -10.49 -33.13 18.72
N GLN A 158 -9.46 -32.35 18.39
CA GLN A 158 -8.07 -32.82 18.27
C GLN A 158 -7.17 -32.26 19.39
N PRO A 159 -6.12 -32.99 19.79
CA PRO A 159 -5.12 -32.45 20.69
C PRO A 159 -4.46 -31.20 20.11
N MET A 160 -4.29 -30.15 20.92
CA MET A 160 -3.65 -28.91 20.55
C MET A 160 -2.41 -28.67 21.41
N SER A 161 -1.28 -28.35 20.76
CA SER A 161 -0.09 -27.87 21.43
C SER A 161 0.16 -26.41 21.01
N ILE A 162 0.28 -25.53 22.00
CA ILE A 162 0.55 -24.09 21.75
C ILE A 162 1.96 -23.80 22.25
N TYR A 163 2.77 -23.25 21.35
CA TYR A 163 4.10 -22.76 21.66
C TYR A 163 4.22 -21.29 21.26
N GLU A 164 4.39 -20.42 22.25
CA GLU A 164 4.54 -18.99 22.05
C GLU A 164 6.01 -18.63 21.96
N MET A 165 6.41 -17.89 20.92
CA MET A 165 7.77 -17.41 20.76
C MET A 165 7.82 -16.03 20.10
N HIS A 166 8.85 -15.27 20.42
CA HIS A 166 9.20 -14.05 19.71
C HIS A 166 10.26 -14.34 18.67
N LEU A 167 9.86 -14.40 17.39
CA LEU A 167 10.74 -14.81 16.27
C LEU A 167 12.01 -13.96 16.18
N GLY A 168 11.92 -12.64 16.39
CA GLY A 168 13.05 -11.73 16.30
C GLY A 168 14.14 -11.94 17.35
N SER A 169 13.84 -12.62 18.44
CA SER A 169 14.78 -12.90 19.55
C SER A 169 15.04 -14.38 19.79
N TRP A 170 14.30 -15.28 19.12
CA TRP A 170 14.41 -16.72 19.34
C TRP A 170 15.82 -17.27 19.12
N ARG A 171 16.42 -16.91 17.98
CA ARG A 171 17.78 -17.33 17.65
C ARG A 171 18.43 -16.33 16.70
N LYS A 172 19.57 -15.79 17.11
CA LYS A 172 20.42 -14.96 16.24
C LYS A 172 21.62 -15.81 15.81
N LYS A 173 22.00 -15.71 14.54
CA LYS A 173 23.34 -16.19 14.12
C LYS A 173 24.37 -15.21 14.67
N ALA A 174 25.43 -15.73 15.27
CA ALA A 174 26.59 -14.95 15.66
C ALA A 174 27.30 -14.41 14.40
#